data_c6a2a8d2dbab3efc8e4b97b793cf7213
#
_entry.id   c6a2a8d2dbab3efc8e4b97b793cf7213
#
_cell.length_a   1.000
_cell.length_b   1.000
_cell.length_c   1.000
_cell.angle_alpha   90.00
_cell.angle_beta   90.00
_cell.angle_gamma   90.00
#
_symmetry.space_group_name_H-M   'P 1'
#
loop_
_entity.id
_entity.type
_entity.pdbx_description
1 polymer ?
#
loop_
_entity_poly.entity_id
_entity_poly.type
_entity_poly.pdbx_seq_one_letter_code
_entity_poly.pdbx_strand_id
1 'polypeptide(L)'
;MTPKRSERAAATRVTRRFAKNLASRRRRSDLSQAKAAERSGLHHTEISLLERGLRVPRLDTIVQVAAGVEAEPCELLAGMVWRLDRRRLHDRDVPPGCFEVKVGNRWVAA
;
A
#
# COMPACT_ATOMS: atom_id res chain seq x y z
N MET A 1 14.16 -16.58 2.86
CA MET A 1 15.02 -15.84 1.92
C MET A 1 14.94 -14.34 2.24
N THR A 2 16.08 -13.69 2.44
CA THR A 2 16.11 -12.27 2.77
C THR A 2 16.03 -11.45 1.49
N PRO A 3 15.09 -10.53 1.31
CA PRO A 3 15.01 -9.71 0.12
C PRO A 3 16.23 -8.80 -0.01
N LYS A 4 16.60 -8.48 -1.22
CA LYS A 4 17.68 -7.52 -1.50
C LYS A 4 17.30 -6.14 -0.99
N ARG A 5 18.29 -5.30 -0.68
CA ARG A 5 18.08 -3.95 -0.16
C ARG A 5 17.19 -3.10 -1.09
N SER A 6 17.39 -3.22 -2.40
CA SER A 6 16.57 -2.52 -3.40
C SER A 6 15.11 -2.97 -3.37
N GLU A 7 14.87 -4.27 -3.17
CA GLU A 7 13.52 -4.83 -3.09
C GLU A 7 12.81 -4.34 -1.83
N ARG A 8 13.51 -4.27 -0.70
CA ARG A 8 12.96 -3.73 0.55
C ARG A 8 12.60 -2.26 0.43
N ALA A 9 13.45 -1.46 -0.24
CA ALA A 9 13.17 -0.05 -0.47
C ALA A 9 11.94 0.13 -1.35
N ALA A 10 11.82 -0.65 -2.43
CA ALA A 10 10.66 -0.62 -3.32
C ALA A 10 9.38 -1.03 -2.59
N ALA A 11 9.44 -2.10 -1.79
CA ALA A 11 8.31 -2.55 -0.98
C ALA A 11 7.90 -1.48 0.04
N THR A 12 8.87 -0.76 0.62
CA THR A 12 8.59 0.33 1.55
C THR A 12 7.86 1.48 0.85
N ARG A 13 8.23 1.81 -0.38
CA ARG A 13 7.54 2.85 -1.16
C ARG A 13 6.10 2.46 -1.49
N VAL A 14 5.87 1.19 -1.81
CA VAL A 14 4.52 0.66 -2.02
C VAL A 14 3.70 0.77 -0.74
N THR A 15 4.28 0.40 0.40
CA THR A 15 3.63 0.53 1.71
C THR A 15 3.28 1.98 2.02
N ARG A 16 4.16 2.91 1.71
CA ARG A 16 3.91 4.35 1.88
C ARG A 16 2.78 4.85 0.97
N ARG A 17 2.70 4.32 -0.24
CA ARG A 17 1.60 4.65 -1.15
C ARG A 17 0.26 4.18 -0.59
N PHE A 18 0.22 2.95 -0.08
CA PHE A 18 -0.97 2.45 0.61
C PHE A 18 -1.33 3.35 1.80
N ALA A 19 -0.36 3.71 2.63
CA ALA A 19 -0.55 4.57 3.79
C ALA A 19 -1.19 5.91 3.39
N LYS A 20 -0.69 6.51 2.33
CA LYS A 20 -1.21 7.77 1.80
C LYS A 20 -2.63 7.63 1.28
N ASN A 21 -2.91 6.54 0.56
CA ASN A 21 -4.25 6.26 0.05
C ASN A 21 -5.25 6.10 1.21
N LEU A 22 -4.86 5.37 2.24
CA LEU A 22 -5.70 5.14 3.42
C LEU A 22 -6.00 6.45 4.13
N ALA A 23 -4.99 7.25 4.45
CA ALA A 23 -5.16 8.53 5.13
C ALA A 23 -6.02 9.50 4.31
N SER A 24 -5.79 9.57 3.01
CA SER A 24 -6.56 10.41 2.10
C SER A 24 -8.03 10.01 2.09
N ARG A 25 -8.30 8.72 1.97
CA ARG A 25 -9.67 8.22 1.93
C ARG A 25 -10.39 8.44 3.25
N ARG A 26 -9.70 8.21 4.38
CA ARG A 26 -10.26 8.48 5.70
C ARG A 26 -10.70 9.95 5.84
N ARG A 27 -9.84 10.87 5.44
CA ARG A 27 -10.13 12.32 5.52
C ARG A 27 -11.29 12.71 4.62
N ARG A 28 -11.39 12.13 3.44
CA ARG A 28 -12.48 12.38 2.50
C ARG A 28 -13.82 11.91 3.04
N SER A 29 -13.81 10.90 3.88
CA SER A 29 -15.01 10.41 4.57
C SER A 29 -15.27 11.13 5.90
N ASP A 30 -14.45 12.13 6.21
CA ASP A 30 -14.58 12.96 7.42
C ASP A 30 -14.52 12.13 8.71
N LEU A 31 -13.65 11.13 8.74
CA LEU A 31 -13.48 10.23 9.87
C LEU A 31 -12.18 10.51 10.61
N SER A 32 -12.24 10.46 11.95
CA SER A 32 -11.00 10.43 12.76
C SER A 32 -10.34 9.06 12.66
N GLN A 33 -9.07 8.97 13.04
CA GLN A 33 -8.37 7.68 13.13
C GLN A 33 -9.08 6.73 14.08
N ALA A 34 -9.54 7.25 15.23
CA ALA A 34 -10.27 6.44 16.22
C ALA A 34 -11.56 5.88 15.65
N LYS A 35 -12.30 6.69 14.92
CA LYS A 35 -13.58 6.25 14.32
C LYS A 35 -13.34 5.24 13.20
N ALA A 36 -12.33 5.47 12.38
CA ALA A 36 -11.96 4.51 11.34
C ALA A 36 -11.54 3.17 11.93
N ALA A 37 -10.78 3.18 13.03
CA ALA A 37 -10.37 1.96 13.73
C ALA A 37 -11.57 1.19 14.27
N GLU A 38 -12.48 1.89 14.94
CA GLU A 38 -13.72 1.31 15.46
C GLU A 38 -14.52 0.63 14.34
N ARG A 39 -14.71 1.31 13.23
CA ARG A 39 -15.47 0.79 12.08
C ARG A 39 -14.74 -0.38 11.38
N SER A 40 -13.43 -0.42 11.46
CA SER A 40 -12.60 -1.47 10.84
C SER A 40 -12.45 -2.70 11.75
N GLY A 41 -12.88 -2.61 13.01
CA GLY A 41 -12.61 -3.67 13.97
C GLY A 41 -11.15 -3.76 14.39
N LEU A 42 -10.41 -2.67 14.30
CA LEU A 42 -8.98 -2.59 14.61
C LEU A 42 -8.74 -1.66 15.79
N HIS A 43 -7.59 -1.84 16.44
CA HIS A 43 -7.16 -0.91 17.47
C HIS A 43 -6.72 0.41 16.84
N HIS A 44 -6.95 1.52 17.54
CA HIS A 44 -6.55 2.86 17.10
C HIS A 44 -5.06 2.95 16.72
N THR A 45 -4.18 2.29 17.48
CA THR A 45 -2.74 2.25 17.19
C THR A 45 -2.44 1.62 15.83
N GLU A 46 -3.22 0.62 15.44
CA GLU A 46 -3.07 -0.06 14.14
C GLU A 46 -3.29 0.91 12.98
N ILE A 47 -4.37 1.68 13.03
CA ILE A 47 -4.67 2.69 12.00
C ILE A 47 -3.52 3.70 11.90
N SER A 48 -3.03 4.19 13.04
CA SER A 48 -1.92 5.14 13.06
C SER A 48 -0.66 4.58 12.40
N LEU A 49 -0.30 3.34 12.72
CA LEU A 49 0.88 2.68 12.12
C LEU A 49 0.72 2.50 10.62
N LEU A 50 -0.47 2.10 10.17
CA LEU A 50 -0.76 1.93 8.75
C LEU A 50 -0.64 3.26 7.99
N GLU A 51 -1.20 4.34 8.52
CA GLU A 51 -1.18 5.65 7.87
C GLU A 51 0.20 6.30 7.85
N ARG A 52 1.08 5.91 8.77
CA ARG A 52 2.47 6.39 8.79
C ARG A 52 3.41 5.53 7.94
N GLY A 53 2.90 4.46 7.34
CA GLY A 53 3.71 3.56 6.53
C GLY A 53 4.68 2.73 7.34
N LEU A 54 4.42 2.55 8.64
CA LEU A 54 5.29 1.81 9.56
C LEU A 54 4.90 0.34 9.68
N ARG A 55 3.82 -0.06 9.04
CA ARG A 55 3.35 -1.44 9.03
C ARG A 55 2.86 -1.83 7.65
N VAL A 56 3.29 -3.00 7.17
CA VAL A 56 2.76 -3.61 5.95
C VAL A 56 1.42 -4.23 6.31
N PRO A 57 0.31 -3.82 5.66
CA PRO A 57 -0.98 -4.39 5.98
C PRO A 57 -1.10 -5.83 5.48
N ARG A 58 -1.76 -6.67 6.27
CA ARG A 58 -2.18 -8.00 5.83
C ARG A 58 -3.37 -7.84 4.89
N LEU A 59 -3.63 -8.86 4.10
CA LEU A 59 -4.74 -8.85 3.14
C LEU A 59 -6.09 -8.62 3.84
N ASP A 60 -6.33 -9.31 4.96
CA ASP A 60 -7.55 -9.14 5.74
C ASP A 60 -7.66 -7.72 6.33
N THR A 61 -6.54 -7.17 6.77
CA THR A 61 -6.49 -5.78 7.27
C THR A 61 -6.88 -4.79 6.17
N ILE A 62 -6.40 -4.98 4.94
CA ILE A 62 -6.76 -4.12 3.80
C ILE A 62 -8.28 -4.11 3.60
N VAL A 63 -8.90 -5.28 3.64
CA VAL A 63 -10.36 -5.42 3.46
C VAL A 63 -11.10 -4.73 4.59
N GLN A 64 -10.64 -4.90 5.84
CA GLN A 64 -11.26 -4.28 7.01
C GLN A 64 -11.18 -2.75 6.98
N VAL A 65 -9.99 -2.19 6.73
CA VAL A 65 -9.82 -0.73 6.73
C VAL A 65 -10.53 -0.08 5.54
N ALA A 66 -10.60 -0.76 4.41
CA ALA A 66 -11.37 -0.27 3.27
C ALA A 66 -12.83 -0.01 3.68
N ALA A 67 -13.47 -1.01 4.27
CA ALA A 67 -14.84 -0.85 4.77
C ALA A 67 -14.93 0.27 5.82
N GLY A 68 -13.95 0.35 6.70
CA GLY A 68 -13.92 1.34 7.77
C GLY A 68 -13.84 2.78 7.27
N VAL A 69 -13.23 3.03 6.12
CA VAL A 69 -13.12 4.36 5.52
C VAL A 69 -14.05 4.56 4.31
N GLU A 70 -15.01 3.67 4.17
CA GLU A 70 -16.03 3.76 3.10
C GLU A 70 -15.43 3.67 1.70
N ALA A 71 -14.45 2.80 1.52
CA ALA A 71 -13.77 2.59 0.26
C ALA A 71 -13.83 1.13 -0.17
N GLU A 72 -13.65 0.89 -1.46
CA GLU A 72 -13.37 -0.44 -1.95
C GLU A 72 -11.88 -0.75 -1.74
N PRO A 73 -11.50 -2.01 -1.48
CA PRO A 73 -10.08 -2.35 -1.30
C PRO A 73 -9.19 -1.89 -2.45
N CYS A 74 -9.67 -1.94 -3.69
CA CYS A 74 -8.92 -1.49 -4.86
C CYS A 74 -8.56 -0.01 -4.79
N GLU A 75 -9.36 0.82 -4.13
CA GLU A 75 -9.06 2.25 -3.98
C GLU A 75 -7.85 2.47 -3.08
N LEU A 76 -7.63 1.60 -2.09
CA LEU A 76 -6.46 1.67 -1.22
C LEU A 76 -5.18 1.18 -1.91
N LEU A 77 -5.32 0.41 -2.98
CA LEU A 77 -4.21 -0.11 -3.77
C LEU A 77 -3.98 0.70 -5.04
N ALA A 78 -4.73 1.79 -5.21
CA ALA A 78 -4.62 2.62 -6.40
C ALA A 78 -3.25 3.29 -6.51
N GLY A 79 -2.75 3.38 -7.74
CA GLY A 79 -1.49 4.06 -8.03
C GLY A 79 -0.25 3.24 -7.73
N MET A 80 -0.36 1.93 -7.64
CA MET A 80 0.79 1.04 -7.49
C MET A 80 0.60 -0.20 -8.36
N VAL A 81 1.67 -0.65 -9.00
CA VAL A 81 1.66 -1.83 -9.87
C VAL A 81 3.00 -2.56 -9.77
N TRP A 82 2.97 -3.84 -10.12
CA TRP A 82 4.15 -4.59 -10.47
C TRP A 82 4.25 -4.61 -11.98
N ARG A 83 5.28 -3.97 -12.54
CA ARG A 83 5.48 -3.90 -13.99
C ARG A 83 6.37 -5.04 -14.45
N LEU A 84 5.77 -6.04 -15.08
CA LEU A 84 6.48 -7.22 -15.55
C LEU A 84 7.26 -6.90 -16.82
N ASP A 85 8.51 -7.33 -16.87
CA ASP A 85 9.34 -7.29 -18.09
C ASP A 85 9.53 -8.72 -18.60
N ARG A 86 8.82 -9.06 -19.67
CA ARG A 86 8.84 -10.41 -20.23
C ARG A 86 10.22 -10.84 -20.70
N ARG A 87 11.10 -9.91 -21.05
CA ARG A 87 12.47 -10.22 -21.48
C ARG A 87 13.33 -10.76 -20.35
N ARG A 88 12.95 -10.51 -19.10
CA ARG A 88 13.68 -10.94 -17.90
C ARG A 88 13.16 -12.22 -17.28
N LEU A 89 12.10 -12.81 -17.82
CA LEU A 89 11.45 -13.97 -17.22
C LEU A 89 12.38 -15.19 -17.12
N HIS A 90 13.39 -15.29 -17.96
CA HIS A 90 14.33 -16.41 -17.99
C HIS A 90 15.64 -16.12 -17.28
N ASP A 91 15.82 -14.92 -16.78
CA ASP A 91 17.05 -14.51 -16.09
C ASP A 91 16.83 -14.64 -14.58
N ARG A 92 17.50 -15.63 -13.97
CA ARG A 92 17.37 -15.89 -12.53
C ARG A 92 18.06 -14.84 -11.66
N ASP A 93 18.97 -14.08 -12.22
CA ASP A 93 19.78 -13.10 -11.47
C ASP A 93 19.12 -11.72 -11.42
N VAL A 94 18.07 -11.51 -12.21
CA VAL A 94 17.38 -10.23 -12.33
C VAL A 94 15.88 -10.43 -12.03
N PRO A 95 15.29 -9.59 -11.18
CA PRO A 95 13.85 -9.66 -10.97
C PRO A 95 13.08 -9.50 -12.28
N PRO A 96 11.99 -10.25 -12.50
CA PRO A 96 11.24 -10.20 -13.74
C PRO A 96 10.42 -8.92 -13.92
N GLY A 97 10.48 -8.01 -12.98
CA GLY A 97 9.73 -6.76 -13.04
C GLY A 97 10.20 -5.79 -11.97
N CYS A 98 9.44 -4.75 -11.79
CA CYS A 98 9.68 -3.77 -10.73
C CYS A 98 8.36 -3.17 -10.25
N PHE A 99 8.37 -2.66 -9.03
CA PHE A 99 7.26 -1.86 -8.53
C PHE A 99 7.30 -0.48 -9.16
N GLU A 100 6.13 0.04 -9.49
CA GLU A 100 5.96 1.42 -9.91
C GLU A 100 4.82 2.04 -9.10
N VAL A 101 4.98 3.31 -8.77
CA VAL A 101 3.94 4.10 -8.13
C VAL A 101 3.62 5.31 -9.00
N LYS A 102 2.36 5.72 -8.97
CA LYS A 102 1.91 6.86 -9.73
C LYS A 102 2.18 8.16 -8.98
N VAL A 103 2.84 9.10 -9.64
CA VAL A 103 3.12 10.44 -9.11
C VAL A 103 2.55 11.44 -10.12
N GLY A 104 1.45 12.10 -9.77
CA GLY A 104 0.70 12.91 -10.73
C GLY A 104 0.17 12.03 -11.85
N ASN A 105 0.55 12.33 -13.09
CA ASN A 105 0.14 11.55 -14.28
C ASN A 105 1.23 10.59 -14.76
N ARG A 106 2.31 10.41 -13.98
CA ARG A 106 3.46 9.60 -14.39
C ARG A 106 3.63 8.40 -13.48
N TRP A 107 4.05 7.29 -14.07
CA TRP A 107 4.48 6.11 -13.33
C TRP A 107 6.00 6.17 -13.14
N VAL A 108 6.46 5.99 -11.92
CA VAL A 108 7.89 6.04 -11.58
C VAL A 108 8.26 4.77 -10.82
N ALA A 109 9.52 4.34 -11.01
CA ALA A 109 10.04 3.18 -10.29
C ALA A 109 10.00 3.44 -8.78
N ALA A 110 9.48 2.48 -8.08
CA ALA A 110 9.40 2.55 -6.63
C ALA A 110 10.72 2.10 -5.98
#